data_62d7baac40b9f2969fb836a0bf5b2d20
#
_entry.id   62d7baac40b9f2969fb836a0bf5b2d20
#
_cell.length_a   1.000
_cell.length_b   1.000
_cell.length_c   1.000
_cell.angle_alpha   90.00
_cell.angle_beta   90.00
_cell.angle_gamma   90.00
#
_symmetry.space_group_name_H-M   'P 1'
#
loop_
_entity.id
_entity.type
_entity.pdbx_description
1 polymer ?
#
loop_
_entity_poly.entity_id
_entity_poly.type
_entity_poly.pdbx_seq_one_letter_code
_entity_poly.pdbx_strand_id
1 'polypeptide(L)'
;CALPILFAAVILLLPALCTALGAAGVFLVRRADEPRTRRMLCGMAAGIMLAASVWSLLLPAIERAEAGILPVWLAPAAGLVLGAVGLLRLEEAAGRLMHTGSKENGRMGRVVLAVTLHNLPEGMVVGLAAALALQGEPEAVSGALALALGIGLQNIPEGAAVSLPLAQAGQGRRKAFCAGAASGLVEPLGDRKST
;
A
#
# COMPACT_ATOMS: atom_id res chain seq x y z
N CYS A 1 28.45 7.91 -5.98
CA CYS A 1 27.77 6.59 -5.93
C CYS A 1 26.86 6.36 -4.70
N ALA A 2 26.99 7.12 -3.57
CA ALA A 2 26.15 6.92 -2.40
C ALA A 2 24.77 7.61 -2.49
N LEU A 3 24.68 8.75 -3.16
CA LEU A 3 23.46 9.57 -3.22
C LEU A 3 22.28 8.87 -3.92
N PRO A 4 22.44 8.20 -5.06
CA PRO A 4 21.35 7.46 -5.70
C PRO A 4 20.85 6.27 -4.87
N ILE A 5 21.74 5.58 -4.20
CA ILE A 5 21.39 4.45 -3.32
C ILE A 5 20.59 4.92 -2.10
N LEU A 6 21.03 6.04 -1.47
CA LEU A 6 20.32 6.62 -0.34
C LEU A 6 18.92 7.12 -0.77
N PHE A 7 18.82 7.75 -1.94
CA PHE A 7 17.55 8.21 -2.51
C PHE A 7 16.58 7.04 -2.74
N ALA A 8 17.05 5.97 -3.40
CA ALA A 8 16.24 4.77 -3.61
C ALA A 8 15.81 4.15 -2.27
N ALA A 9 16.73 4.00 -1.31
CA ALA A 9 16.40 3.46 -0.01
C ALA A 9 15.34 4.28 0.74
N VAL A 10 15.39 5.62 0.65
CA VAL A 10 14.38 6.49 1.27
C VAL A 10 13.03 6.28 0.61
N ILE A 11 12.96 6.29 -0.73
CA ILE A 11 11.70 6.09 -1.47
C ILE A 11 11.07 4.74 -1.13
N LEU A 12 11.86 3.67 -1.08
CA LEU A 12 11.38 2.31 -0.85
C LEU A 12 10.96 2.05 0.60
N LEU A 13 11.63 2.67 1.57
CA LEU A 13 11.34 2.46 2.98
C LEU A 13 10.24 3.39 3.52
N LEU A 14 10.03 4.54 2.87
CA LEU A 14 9.10 5.55 3.34
C LEU A 14 7.67 5.02 3.51
N PRO A 15 7.06 4.30 2.53
CA PRO A 15 5.72 3.76 2.69
C PRO A 15 5.62 2.77 3.86
N ALA A 16 6.54 1.82 3.97
CA ALA A 16 6.58 0.84 5.07
C ALA A 16 6.74 1.50 6.45
N LEU A 17 7.54 2.56 6.55
CA LEU A 17 7.68 3.35 7.78
C LEU A 17 6.37 4.08 8.12
N CYS A 18 5.65 4.59 7.13
CA CYS A 18 4.35 5.22 7.31
C CYS A 18 3.29 4.20 7.77
N THR A 19 3.29 2.98 7.23
CA THR A 19 2.43 1.89 7.73
C THR A 19 2.74 1.58 9.20
N ALA A 20 4.02 1.48 9.57
CA ALA A 20 4.43 1.26 10.95
C ALA A 20 4.03 2.43 11.86
N LEU A 21 4.15 3.68 11.38
CA LEU A 21 3.72 4.87 12.10
C LEU A 21 2.21 4.85 12.35
N GLY A 22 1.42 4.49 11.34
CA GLY A 22 -0.02 4.31 11.46
C GLY A 22 -0.39 3.22 12.45
N ALA A 23 0.29 2.07 12.38
CA ALA A 23 0.12 0.98 13.33
C ALA A 23 0.44 1.39 14.77
N ALA A 24 1.41 2.29 14.98
CA ALA A 24 1.75 2.85 16.29
C ALA A 24 0.60 3.69 16.90
N GLY A 25 -0.36 4.11 16.12
CA GLY A 25 -1.59 4.75 16.60
C GLY A 25 -2.33 3.93 17.67
N VAL A 26 -2.14 2.61 17.70
CA VAL A 26 -2.70 1.72 18.74
C VAL A 26 -2.23 2.07 20.16
N PHE A 27 -1.09 2.72 20.31
CA PHE A 27 -0.59 3.15 21.63
C PHE A 27 -1.18 4.49 22.08
N LEU A 28 -1.59 5.33 21.13
CA LEU A 28 -2.13 6.69 21.35
C LEU A 28 -3.65 6.69 21.50
N VAL A 29 -4.34 5.93 20.65
CA VAL A 29 -5.82 5.92 20.60
C VAL A 29 -6.36 4.99 21.68
N ARG A 30 -6.85 5.58 22.78
CA ARG A 30 -7.46 4.84 23.88
C ARG A 30 -8.93 4.44 23.62
N ARG A 31 -9.62 5.15 22.71
CA ARG A 31 -11.03 4.95 22.33
C ARG A 31 -11.15 4.65 20.83
N ALA A 32 -10.41 3.65 20.37
CA ALA A 32 -10.51 3.20 18.98
C ALA A 32 -11.87 2.58 18.61
N ASP A 33 -12.72 2.31 19.62
CA ASP A 33 -14.06 1.74 19.46
C ASP A 33 -15.08 2.67 18.82
N GLU A 34 -14.74 3.96 18.64
CA GLU A 34 -15.70 4.91 18.07
C GLU A 34 -15.85 4.66 16.56
N PRO A 35 -17.05 4.24 16.09
CA PRO A 35 -17.30 3.97 14.66
C PRO A 35 -16.99 5.16 13.75
N ARG A 36 -17.00 6.36 14.33
CA ARG A 36 -16.67 7.63 13.63
C ARG A 36 -15.19 7.68 13.28
N THR A 37 -14.30 7.41 14.25
CA THR A 37 -12.85 7.42 14.03
C THR A 37 -12.45 6.42 12.95
N ARG A 38 -12.98 5.20 13.00
CA ARG A 38 -12.72 4.18 11.96
C ARG A 38 -13.21 4.62 10.58
N ARG A 39 -14.43 5.19 10.48
CA ARG A 39 -14.95 5.69 9.21
C ARG A 39 -14.11 6.84 8.64
N MET A 40 -13.62 7.75 9.50
CA MET A 40 -12.74 8.83 9.08
C MET A 40 -11.40 8.31 8.55
N LEU A 41 -10.76 7.37 9.25
CA LEU A 41 -9.49 6.77 8.82
C LEU A 41 -9.66 6.04 7.47
N CYS A 42 -10.67 5.19 7.34
CA CYS A 42 -10.94 4.47 6.10
C CYS A 42 -11.30 5.43 4.94
N GLY A 43 -12.10 6.47 5.22
CA GLY A 43 -12.46 7.46 4.20
C GLY A 43 -11.26 8.29 3.74
N MET A 44 -10.37 8.67 4.67
CA MET A 44 -9.13 9.37 4.35
C MET A 44 -8.20 8.50 3.50
N ALA A 45 -7.98 7.24 3.91
CA ALA A 45 -7.18 6.29 3.13
C ALA A 45 -7.75 6.11 1.71
N ALA A 46 -9.05 5.84 1.58
CA ALA A 46 -9.70 5.67 0.28
C ALA A 46 -9.57 6.92 -0.61
N GLY A 47 -9.70 8.13 -0.02
CA GLY A 47 -9.53 9.39 -0.76
C GLY A 47 -8.11 9.57 -1.28
N ILE A 48 -7.10 9.29 -0.47
CA ILE A 48 -5.69 9.38 -0.86
C ILE A 48 -5.38 8.33 -1.93
N MET A 49 -5.84 7.07 -1.77
CA MET A 49 -5.68 6.00 -2.76
C MET A 49 -6.26 6.39 -4.12
N LEU A 50 -7.48 6.94 -4.15
CA LEU A 50 -8.09 7.40 -5.40
C LEU A 50 -7.29 8.53 -6.04
N ALA A 51 -6.84 9.51 -5.25
CA ALA A 51 -6.01 10.58 -5.75
C ALA A 51 -4.69 10.05 -6.33
N ALA A 52 -3.97 9.21 -5.59
CA ALA A 52 -2.72 8.60 -6.05
C ALA A 52 -2.93 7.76 -7.32
N SER A 53 -4.00 6.97 -7.39
CA SER A 53 -4.31 6.16 -8.57
C SER A 53 -4.54 7.01 -9.82
N VAL A 54 -5.20 8.16 -9.68
CA VAL A 54 -5.45 9.04 -10.83
C VAL A 54 -4.20 9.84 -11.20
N TRP A 55 -3.63 10.60 -10.27
CA TRP A 55 -2.57 11.56 -10.58
C TRP A 55 -1.19 10.92 -10.72
N SER A 56 -0.88 9.89 -9.93
CA SER A 56 0.45 9.29 -9.95
C SER A 56 0.58 8.08 -10.87
N LEU A 57 -0.53 7.44 -11.25
CA LEU A 57 -0.51 6.22 -12.06
C LEU A 57 -1.26 6.38 -13.37
N LEU A 58 -2.55 6.74 -13.34
CA LEU A 58 -3.40 6.73 -14.51
C LEU A 58 -3.02 7.83 -15.52
N LEU A 59 -2.86 9.07 -15.07
CA LEU A 59 -2.47 10.18 -15.93
C LEU A 59 -1.11 9.94 -16.60
N PRO A 60 -0.01 9.59 -15.90
CA PRO A 60 1.25 9.27 -16.54
C PRO A 60 1.19 8.05 -17.48
N ALA A 61 0.31 7.08 -17.20
CA ALA A 61 0.11 5.94 -18.09
C ALA A 61 -0.58 6.35 -19.40
N ILE A 62 -1.55 7.27 -19.34
CA ILE A 62 -2.23 7.84 -20.49
C ILE A 62 -1.22 8.64 -21.33
N GLU A 63 -0.44 9.53 -20.73
CA GLU A 63 0.58 10.34 -21.41
C GLU A 63 1.61 9.47 -22.15
N ARG A 64 2.08 8.38 -21.51
CA ARG A 64 2.99 7.43 -22.15
C ARG A 64 2.33 6.64 -23.29
N ALA A 65 1.03 6.38 -23.19
CA ALA A 65 0.29 5.66 -24.25
C ALA A 65 0.08 6.50 -25.50
N GLU A 66 0.16 7.83 -25.44
CA GLU A 66 0.05 8.73 -26.59
C GLU A 66 1.17 8.48 -27.65
N ALA A 67 2.33 7.98 -27.23
CA ALA A 67 3.42 7.61 -28.12
C ALA A 67 3.24 6.23 -28.79
N GLY A 68 2.18 5.49 -28.45
CA GLY A 68 1.91 4.13 -28.91
C GLY A 68 1.02 4.05 -30.16
N ILE A 69 0.90 2.83 -30.72
CA ILE A 69 0.06 2.53 -31.89
C ILE A 69 -1.40 2.21 -31.46
N LEU A 70 -1.62 1.85 -30.20
CA LEU A 70 -2.92 1.48 -29.67
C LEU A 70 -3.70 2.72 -29.19
N PRO A 71 -5.05 2.64 -29.09
CA PRO A 71 -5.82 3.71 -28.47
C PRO A 71 -5.32 4.04 -27.07
N VAL A 72 -5.11 5.32 -26.78
CA VAL A 72 -4.47 5.86 -25.56
C VAL A 72 -5.09 5.32 -24.27
N TRP A 73 -6.40 5.08 -24.27
CA TRP A 73 -7.14 4.57 -23.13
C TRP A 73 -7.01 3.05 -22.92
N LEU A 74 -6.61 2.29 -23.95
CA LEU A 74 -6.71 0.82 -23.93
C LEU A 74 -5.75 0.19 -22.90
N ALA A 75 -4.48 0.57 -22.90
CA ALA A 75 -3.48 0.03 -21.99
C ALA A 75 -3.76 0.41 -20.50
N PRO A 76 -4.06 1.68 -20.17
CA PRO A 76 -4.42 2.06 -18.81
C PRO A 76 -5.72 1.38 -18.32
N ALA A 77 -6.76 1.30 -19.16
CA ALA A 77 -8.01 0.64 -18.81
C ALA A 77 -7.83 -0.88 -18.61
N ALA A 78 -7.08 -1.53 -19.49
CA ALA A 78 -6.77 -2.95 -19.36
C ALA A 78 -5.96 -3.23 -18.07
N GLY A 79 -4.96 -2.39 -17.78
CA GLY A 79 -4.16 -2.47 -16.54
C GLY A 79 -5.03 -2.34 -15.29
N LEU A 80 -5.93 -1.37 -15.27
CA LEU A 80 -6.87 -1.18 -14.15
C LEU A 80 -7.77 -2.39 -13.93
N VAL A 81 -8.38 -2.90 -15.00
CA VAL A 81 -9.29 -4.06 -14.93
C VAL A 81 -8.53 -5.32 -14.52
N LEU A 82 -7.37 -5.59 -15.14
CA LEU A 82 -6.56 -6.77 -14.82
C LEU A 82 -6.02 -6.71 -13.38
N GLY A 83 -5.59 -5.52 -12.93
CA GLY A 83 -5.16 -5.29 -11.56
C GLY A 83 -6.28 -5.55 -10.55
N ALA A 84 -7.45 -4.98 -10.78
CA ALA A 84 -8.61 -5.18 -9.91
C ALA A 84 -9.05 -6.64 -9.85
N VAL A 85 -9.17 -7.31 -11.00
CA VAL A 85 -9.53 -8.75 -11.06
C VAL A 85 -8.45 -9.60 -10.43
N GLY A 86 -7.18 -9.31 -10.70
CA GLY A 86 -6.03 -10.01 -10.11
C GLY A 86 -6.03 -9.94 -8.59
N LEU A 87 -6.23 -8.75 -8.02
CA LEU A 87 -6.28 -8.55 -6.58
C LEU A 87 -7.46 -9.29 -5.94
N LEU A 88 -8.66 -9.20 -6.52
CA LEU A 88 -9.84 -9.92 -6.03
C LEU A 88 -9.61 -11.44 -6.02
N ARG A 89 -9.01 -12.00 -7.07
CA ARG A 89 -8.69 -13.43 -7.15
C ARG A 89 -7.62 -13.85 -6.15
N LEU A 90 -6.64 -12.99 -5.93
CA LEU A 90 -5.60 -13.23 -4.94
C LEU A 90 -6.17 -13.24 -3.52
N GLU A 91 -7.05 -12.29 -3.19
CA GLU A 91 -7.76 -12.25 -1.90
C GLU A 91 -8.64 -13.50 -1.68
N GLU A 92 -9.38 -13.93 -2.71
CA GLU A 92 -10.18 -15.16 -2.63
C GLU A 92 -9.32 -16.39 -2.39
N ALA A 93 -8.22 -16.55 -3.13
CA ALA A 93 -7.30 -17.66 -3.00
C ALA A 93 -6.64 -17.69 -1.61
N ALA A 94 -6.18 -16.55 -1.14
CA ALA A 94 -5.57 -16.40 0.17
C ALA A 94 -6.59 -16.64 1.30
N GLY A 95 -7.82 -16.17 1.15
CA GLY A 95 -8.92 -16.43 2.08
C GLY A 95 -9.26 -17.92 2.22
N ARG A 96 -9.15 -18.69 1.14
CA ARG A 96 -9.35 -20.15 1.16
C ARG A 96 -8.25 -20.90 1.89
N LEU A 97 -7.01 -20.42 1.79
CA LEU A 97 -5.85 -21.02 2.47
C LEU A 97 -5.87 -20.80 4.00
N MET A 98 -6.51 -19.71 4.46
CA MET A 98 -6.56 -19.33 5.89
C MET A 98 -7.77 -19.88 6.66
N HIS A 99 -8.46 -20.91 6.15
CA HIS A 99 -9.66 -21.51 6.80
C HIS A 99 -9.35 -22.38 8.03
N THR A 100 -8.35 -22.04 8.84
CA THR A 100 -7.97 -22.77 10.05
C THR A 100 -8.02 -21.86 11.27
N GLY A 101 -9.11 -21.89 12.05
CA GLY A 101 -9.20 -21.19 13.33
C GLY A 101 -10.63 -20.79 13.74
N SER A 102 -10.79 -20.29 14.96
CA SER A 102 -12.06 -19.74 15.43
C SER A 102 -12.55 -18.60 14.50
N LYS A 103 -13.88 -18.46 14.37
CA LYS A 103 -14.49 -17.48 13.44
C LYS A 103 -13.93 -16.05 13.60
N GLU A 104 -13.57 -15.65 14.81
CA GLU A 104 -13.09 -14.30 15.12
C GLU A 104 -11.60 -14.12 14.74
N ASN A 105 -10.76 -15.10 15.08
CA ASN A 105 -9.35 -15.11 14.69
C ASN A 105 -9.18 -15.21 13.16
N GLY A 106 -10.03 -15.99 12.49
CA GLY A 106 -10.04 -16.13 11.04
C GLY A 106 -10.46 -14.83 10.34
N ARG A 107 -11.37 -14.03 10.91
CA ARG A 107 -11.76 -12.73 10.35
C ARG A 107 -10.62 -11.72 10.44
N MET A 108 -9.93 -11.67 11.58
CA MET A 108 -8.81 -10.76 11.78
C MET A 108 -7.60 -11.13 10.91
N GLY A 109 -7.28 -12.42 10.80
CA GLY A 109 -6.22 -12.89 9.92
C GLY A 109 -6.48 -12.53 8.45
N ARG A 110 -7.72 -12.58 7.98
CA ARG A 110 -8.09 -12.15 6.62
C ARG A 110 -7.88 -10.66 6.39
N VAL A 111 -8.18 -9.80 7.37
CA VAL A 111 -7.92 -8.36 7.26
C VAL A 111 -6.42 -8.08 7.14
N VAL A 112 -5.61 -8.68 8.01
CA VAL A 112 -4.14 -8.55 7.95
C VAL A 112 -3.62 -9.03 6.59
N LEU A 113 -4.10 -10.18 6.12
CA LEU A 113 -3.68 -10.74 4.84
C LEU A 113 -4.11 -9.86 3.66
N ALA A 114 -5.36 -9.38 3.64
CA ALA A 114 -5.86 -8.51 2.58
C ALA A 114 -5.00 -7.24 2.46
N VAL A 115 -4.70 -6.59 3.58
CA VAL A 115 -3.82 -5.40 3.60
C VAL A 115 -2.40 -5.76 3.16
N THR A 116 -1.85 -6.87 3.64
CA THR A 116 -0.51 -7.32 3.22
C THR A 116 -0.44 -7.57 1.72
N LEU A 117 -1.47 -8.17 1.13
CA LEU A 117 -1.55 -8.42 -0.31
C LEU A 117 -1.74 -7.12 -1.11
N HIS A 118 -2.41 -6.14 -0.54
CA HIS A 118 -2.60 -4.81 -1.14
C HIS A 118 -1.27 -4.04 -1.21
N ASN A 119 -0.48 -4.11 -0.16
CA ASN A 119 0.82 -3.44 -0.07
C ASN A 119 1.87 -4.01 -1.06
N LEU A 120 1.70 -5.25 -1.55
CA LEU A 120 2.63 -5.83 -2.52
C LEU A 120 2.63 -5.11 -3.87
N PRO A 121 1.49 -4.87 -4.56
CA PRO A 121 1.44 -4.03 -5.76
C PRO A 121 1.93 -2.60 -5.53
N GLU A 122 1.64 -2.01 -4.38
CA GLU A 122 2.10 -0.67 -4.02
C GLU A 122 3.63 -0.59 -3.96
N GLY A 123 4.26 -1.55 -3.28
CA GLY A 123 5.72 -1.68 -3.26
C GLY A 123 6.31 -1.86 -4.65
N MET A 124 5.70 -2.69 -5.50
CA MET A 124 6.15 -2.88 -6.89
C MET A 124 6.11 -1.59 -7.71
N VAL A 125 5.08 -0.77 -7.55
CA VAL A 125 4.95 0.50 -8.29
C VAL A 125 5.97 1.52 -7.78
N VAL A 126 6.19 1.61 -6.47
CA VAL A 126 7.22 2.48 -5.88
C VAL A 126 8.62 2.05 -6.35
N GLY A 127 8.89 0.74 -6.37
CA GLY A 127 10.13 0.19 -6.88
C GLY A 127 10.39 0.51 -8.35
N LEU A 128 9.37 0.35 -9.19
CA LEU A 128 9.47 0.72 -10.59
C LEU A 128 9.74 2.21 -10.77
N ALA A 129 9.04 3.07 -10.03
CA ALA A 129 9.27 4.51 -10.09
C ALA A 129 10.68 4.90 -9.62
N ALA A 130 11.18 4.27 -8.55
CA ALA A 130 12.55 4.46 -8.08
C ALA A 130 13.58 4.02 -9.12
N ALA A 131 13.37 2.87 -9.79
CA ALA A 131 14.25 2.37 -10.85
C ALA A 131 14.30 3.33 -12.04
N LEU A 132 13.17 3.88 -12.47
CA LEU A 132 13.11 4.89 -13.53
C LEU A 132 13.82 6.20 -13.13
N ALA A 133 13.64 6.64 -11.88
CA ALA A 133 14.32 7.83 -11.36
C ALA A 133 15.85 7.67 -11.33
N LEU A 134 16.35 6.47 -11.11
CA LEU A 134 17.80 6.18 -11.14
C LEU A 134 18.41 6.23 -12.54
N GLN A 135 17.60 6.21 -13.61
CA GLN A 135 18.04 6.39 -14.99
C GLN A 135 18.38 7.84 -15.34
N GLY A 136 18.14 8.78 -14.43
CA GLY A 136 18.66 10.14 -14.50
C GLY A 136 17.75 11.18 -15.11
N GLU A 137 16.47 10.87 -15.34
CA GLU A 137 15.51 11.87 -15.81
C GLU A 137 14.96 12.69 -14.61
N PRO A 138 15.11 14.02 -14.61
CA PRO A 138 14.66 14.88 -13.51
C PRO A 138 13.15 14.75 -13.21
N GLU A 139 12.34 14.58 -14.24
CA GLU A 139 10.89 14.39 -14.12
C GLU A 139 10.54 13.05 -13.45
N ALA A 140 11.31 11.99 -13.71
CA ALA A 140 11.14 10.69 -13.08
C ALA A 140 11.45 10.74 -11.58
N VAL A 141 12.43 11.56 -11.17
CA VAL A 141 12.78 11.77 -9.75
C VAL A 141 11.63 12.42 -9.00
N SER A 142 11.07 13.50 -9.53
CA SER A 142 9.93 14.20 -8.90
C SER A 142 8.69 13.31 -8.85
N GLY A 143 8.42 12.54 -9.91
CA GLY A 143 7.33 11.58 -9.98
C GLY A 143 7.46 10.46 -8.95
N ALA A 144 8.66 9.88 -8.79
CA ALA A 144 8.94 8.84 -7.80
C ALA A 144 8.76 9.35 -6.36
N LEU A 145 9.20 10.59 -6.07
CA LEU A 145 8.99 11.23 -4.77
C LEU A 145 7.51 11.47 -4.49
N ALA A 146 6.78 12.03 -5.46
CA ALA A 146 5.35 12.30 -5.31
C ALA A 146 4.55 11.00 -5.06
N LEU A 147 4.89 9.94 -5.79
CA LEU A 147 4.28 8.63 -5.63
C LEU A 147 4.59 8.03 -4.26
N ALA A 148 5.85 8.02 -3.83
CA ALA A 148 6.25 7.47 -2.53
C ALA A 148 5.62 8.24 -1.36
N LEU A 149 5.51 9.57 -1.47
CA LEU A 149 4.81 10.40 -0.49
C LEU A 149 3.30 10.13 -0.46
N GLY A 150 2.67 10.00 -1.64
CA GLY A 150 1.24 9.69 -1.75
C GLY A 150 0.91 8.34 -1.11
N ILE A 151 1.67 7.30 -1.46
CA ILE A 151 1.52 5.95 -0.88
C ILE A 151 1.87 5.98 0.62
N GLY A 152 2.93 6.66 1.03
CA GLY A 152 3.26 6.81 2.44
C GLY A 152 2.12 7.45 3.26
N LEU A 153 1.50 8.51 2.74
CA LEU A 153 0.38 9.17 3.42
C LEU A 153 -0.85 8.26 3.58
N GLN A 154 -1.20 7.45 2.58
CA GLN A 154 -2.32 6.50 2.69
C GLN A 154 -2.01 5.35 3.63
N ASN A 155 -0.76 4.93 3.74
CA ASN A 155 -0.31 3.83 4.58
C ASN A 155 -0.43 4.14 6.09
N ILE A 156 -0.41 5.43 6.48
CA ILE A 156 -0.65 5.80 7.88
C ILE A 156 -2.05 5.36 8.35
N PRO A 157 -3.17 5.79 7.73
CA PRO A 157 -4.49 5.26 8.11
C PRO A 157 -4.64 3.76 7.89
N GLU A 158 -3.93 3.17 6.94
CA GLU A 158 -3.98 1.74 6.66
C GLU A 158 -3.34 0.91 7.76
N GLY A 159 -2.15 1.26 8.23
CA GLY A 159 -1.52 0.62 9.39
C GLY A 159 -2.38 0.72 10.66
N ALA A 160 -3.05 1.86 10.86
CA ALA A 160 -4.01 2.04 11.95
C ALA A 160 -5.26 1.15 11.75
N ALA A 161 -5.75 0.99 10.52
CA ALA A 161 -6.90 0.15 10.21
C ALA A 161 -6.65 -1.34 10.46
N VAL A 162 -5.41 -1.79 10.46
CA VAL A 162 -5.00 -3.14 10.87
C VAL A 162 -4.84 -3.24 12.38
N SER A 163 -4.04 -2.36 12.97
CA SER A 163 -3.62 -2.48 14.38
C SER A 163 -4.75 -2.20 15.38
N LEU A 164 -5.60 -1.21 15.12
CA LEU A 164 -6.66 -0.83 16.05
C LEU A 164 -7.71 -1.94 16.24
N PRO A 165 -8.29 -2.57 15.20
CA PRO A 165 -9.23 -3.68 15.38
C PRO A 165 -8.61 -4.90 16.05
N LEU A 166 -7.34 -5.20 15.79
CA LEU A 166 -6.62 -6.30 16.46
C LEU A 166 -6.50 -6.08 17.97
N ALA A 167 -6.18 -4.85 18.38
CA ALA A 167 -6.12 -4.50 19.79
C ALA A 167 -7.51 -4.57 20.47
N GLN A 168 -8.57 -4.17 19.75
CA GLN A 168 -9.96 -4.25 20.20
C GLN A 168 -10.42 -5.70 20.39
N ALA A 169 -9.97 -6.60 19.51
CA ALA A 169 -10.22 -8.05 19.62
C ALA A 169 -9.43 -8.72 20.76
N GLY A 170 -8.78 -7.95 21.63
CA GLY A 170 -8.08 -8.49 22.81
C GLY A 170 -6.65 -8.98 22.55
N GLN A 171 -6.13 -8.77 21.35
CA GLN A 171 -4.76 -9.18 21.02
C GLN A 171 -3.72 -8.18 21.54
N GLY A 172 -3.64 -7.77 22.67
CA GLY A 172 -2.65 -6.89 23.26
C GLY A 172 -1.96 -5.88 22.27
N ARG A 173 -1.78 -4.65 22.69
CA ARG A 173 -1.32 -3.54 21.82
C ARG A 173 0.00 -3.82 21.08
N ARG A 174 0.95 -4.52 21.70
CA ARG A 174 2.23 -4.84 21.06
C ARG A 174 2.06 -5.80 19.89
N LYS A 175 1.25 -6.86 20.05
CA LYS A 175 0.96 -7.80 18.96
C LYS A 175 0.20 -7.13 17.82
N ALA A 176 -0.77 -6.29 18.15
CA ALA A 176 -1.52 -5.52 17.18
C ALA A 176 -0.63 -4.55 16.37
N PHE A 177 0.27 -3.84 17.05
CA PHE A 177 1.30 -3.01 16.41
C PHE A 177 2.18 -3.83 15.47
N CYS A 178 2.75 -4.95 15.96
CA CYS A 178 3.62 -5.79 15.14
C CYS A 178 2.91 -6.33 13.90
N ALA A 179 1.64 -6.72 14.00
CA ALA A 179 0.87 -7.18 12.85
C ALA A 179 0.63 -6.07 11.82
N GLY A 180 0.26 -4.86 12.29
CA GLY A 180 0.10 -3.70 11.42
C GLY A 180 1.41 -3.25 10.77
N ALA A 181 2.50 -3.20 11.52
CA ALA A 181 3.82 -2.84 10.97
C ALA A 181 4.34 -3.90 9.99
N ALA A 182 4.12 -5.20 10.29
CA ALA A 182 4.54 -6.29 9.42
C ALA A 182 3.80 -6.32 8.08
N SER A 183 2.55 -5.85 8.01
CA SER A 183 1.82 -5.75 6.75
C SER A 183 2.49 -4.80 5.74
N GLY A 184 3.17 -3.74 6.23
CA GLY A 184 3.94 -2.81 5.40
C GLY A 184 5.33 -3.33 4.99
N LEU A 185 5.89 -4.32 5.68
CA LEU A 185 7.21 -4.87 5.32
C LEU A 185 7.23 -5.63 3.98
N VAL A 186 6.07 -5.95 3.44
CA VAL A 186 5.94 -6.59 2.12
C VAL A 186 6.25 -5.60 0.99
N GLU A 187 6.07 -4.31 1.20
CA GLU A 187 6.34 -3.27 0.20
C GLU A 187 7.80 -3.30 -0.29
N PRO A 188 8.83 -3.23 0.59
CA PRO A 188 10.22 -3.33 0.15
C PRO A 188 10.58 -4.71 -0.44
N LEU A 189 9.80 -5.76 -0.16
CA LEU A 189 10.02 -7.09 -0.73
C LEU A 189 9.45 -7.21 -2.15
N GLY A 190 8.36 -6.49 -2.45
CA GLY A 190 7.80 -6.40 -3.80
C GLY A 190 8.77 -5.77 -4.80
N ASP A 191 9.56 -4.82 -4.35
CA ASP A 191 10.56 -4.11 -5.13
C ASP A 191 11.72 -5.00 -5.64
N ARG A 192 12.16 -5.98 -4.86
CA ARG A 192 13.29 -6.87 -5.23
C ARG A 192 13.10 -7.67 -6.52
N LYS A 193 11.88 -7.76 -7.05
CA LYS A 193 11.55 -8.49 -8.28
C LYS A 193 11.46 -7.60 -9.51
N SER A 194 11.50 -6.28 -9.37
CA SER A 194 11.40 -5.31 -10.46
C SER A 194 12.75 -4.73 -10.90
N THR A 195 13.83 -5.05 -10.23
CA THR A 195 15.23 -4.77 -10.62
C THR A 195 15.93 -6.04 -11.14
#